data_6c65857e9cae5b1019b8d5d8a6cb8f0e
#
_entry.id   6c65857e9cae5b1019b8d5d8a6cb8f0e
#
_cell.length_a   1.000
_cell.length_b   1.000
_cell.length_c   1.000
_cell.angle_alpha   90.00
_cell.angle_beta   90.00
_cell.angle_gamma   90.00
#
_symmetry.space_group_name_H-M   'P 1'
#
loop_
_entity.id
_entity.type
_entity.pdbx_description
1 polymer ?
#
loop_
_entity_poly.entity_id
_entity_poly.type
_entity_poly.pdbx_seq_one_letter_code
_entity_poly.pdbx_strand_id
1 'polypeptide(L)'
;RSSVVKLIDYADADKNDFYVVNQYTFVENGNNRRPDIILFINGLPLVLMELKSPSKDEVGAENAYNQIRNYIKDIPSMFYYNAICVISDLSTNKAGTITSGLDRFMEWKTKDGDYENTAYAQFDTFYEGMFQKARLLDILKNFILFSGDGQKPIKILAGYHQYFAVRKAIEKAKIATKTDGKGGVFWHTQGSGKSLSMVFYAHLLQEALDSPTIVVMTDRIDLDDQLYTQFARCAPFLRQTPVQATSKENLSKLLDGREANGIIFTTMFKFERGEKPLSERRNIVV
;
A
#
# COMPACT_ATOMS: atom_id res chain seq x y z
N ARG A 1 12.16 -13.54 30.17
CA ARG A 1 12.37 -12.43 29.23
C ARG A 1 11.76 -12.84 27.89
N SER A 2 10.72 -12.14 27.45
CA SER A 2 10.18 -12.29 26.08
C SER A 2 11.07 -11.51 25.12
N SER A 3 11.52 -12.15 24.02
CA SER A 3 12.24 -11.48 22.94
C SER A 3 11.36 -11.45 21.68
N VAL A 4 11.40 -10.35 20.95
CA VAL A 4 10.73 -10.24 19.64
C VAL A 4 11.56 -11.00 18.62
N VAL A 5 10.92 -11.95 17.92
CA VAL A 5 11.52 -12.67 16.80
C VAL A 5 11.06 -12.01 15.49
N LYS A 6 12.00 -11.60 14.67
CA LYS A 6 11.69 -11.08 13.32
C LYS A 6 11.45 -12.25 12.40
N LEU A 7 10.27 -12.34 11.81
CA LEU A 7 9.93 -13.35 10.80
C LEU A 7 10.50 -13.02 9.41
N ILE A 8 10.66 -11.74 9.10
CA ILE A 8 11.18 -11.25 7.82
C ILE A 8 12.16 -10.11 8.13
N ASP A 9 13.33 -10.12 7.49
CA ASP A 9 14.25 -8.99 7.49
C ASP A 9 13.90 -8.06 6.31
N TYR A 10 13.28 -6.94 6.61
CA TYR A 10 12.89 -5.96 5.61
C TYR A 10 14.02 -5.00 5.19
N ALA A 11 15.12 -4.99 5.93
CA ALA A 11 16.25 -4.10 5.66
C ALA A 11 17.28 -4.73 4.71
N ASP A 12 17.41 -6.04 4.78
CA ASP A 12 18.37 -6.80 3.99
C ASP A 12 17.69 -8.02 3.35
N ALA A 13 17.50 -7.97 2.04
CA ALA A 13 16.81 -9.02 1.31
C ALA A 13 17.57 -10.36 1.34
N ASP A 14 18.90 -10.32 1.43
CA ASP A 14 19.73 -11.52 1.39
C ASP A 14 19.73 -12.30 2.72
N LYS A 15 19.16 -11.72 3.77
CA LYS A 15 18.91 -12.40 5.05
C LYS A 15 17.61 -13.20 5.09
N ASN A 16 16.90 -13.28 3.98
CA ASN A 16 15.67 -14.04 3.89
C ASN A 16 15.82 -15.19 2.89
N ASP A 17 15.20 -16.31 3.20
CA ASP A 17 15.08 -17.45 2.30
C ASP A 17 13.87 -17.27 1.40
N PHE A 18 14.09 -17.23 0.09
CA PHE A 18 13.03 -17.17 -0.92
C PHE A 18 12.93 -18.51 -1.66
N TYR A 19 11.77 -19.12 -1.58
CA TYR A 19 11.47 -20.35 -2.31
C TYR A 19 10.28 -20.16 -3.23
N VAL A 20 10.45 -20.52 -4.50
CA VAL A 20 9.36 -20.63 -5.47
C VAL A 20 9.04 -22.11 -5.63
N VAL A 21 7.84 -22.50 -5.23
CA VAL A 21 7.41 -23.91 -5.26
C VAL A 21 6.26 -24.04 -6.24
N ASN A 22 6.45 -24.88 -7.25
CA ASN A 22 5.40 -25.20 -8.21
C ASN A 22 4.58 -26.40 -7.75
N GLN A 23 3.29 -26.36 -8.03
CA GLN A 23 2.36 -27.49 -7.81
C GLN A 23 2.39 -28.01 -6.36
N TYR A 24 2.47 -27.11 -5.39
CA TYR A 24 2.45 -27.44 -3.96
C TYR A 24 1.10 -28.04 -3.56
N THR A 25 1.11 -29.28 -3.09
CA THR A 25 -0.12 -29.95 -2.67
C THR A 25 -0.52 -29.55 -1.25
N PHE A 26 -1.71 -29.02 -1.09
CA PHE A 26 -2.29 -28.65 0.19
C PHE A 26 -3.58 -29.44 0.45
N VAL A 27 -3.69 -30.05 1.63
CA VAL A 27 -4.84 -30.87 2.02
C VAL A 27 -5.47 -30.28 3.27
N GLU A 28 -6.74 -29.91 3.19
CA GLU A 28 -7.51 -29.37 4.30
C GLU A 28 -8.98 -29.81 4.20
N ASN A 29 -9.56 -30.27 5.31
CA ASN A 29 -10.96 -30.69 5.38
C ASN A 29 -11.41 -31.68 4.28
N GLY A 30 -10.52 -32.60 3.87
CA GLY A 30 -10.78 -33.54 2.78
C GLY A 30 -10.60 -32.96 1.38
N ASN A 31 -10.35 -31.67 1.25
CA ASN A 31 -10.03 -31.03 -0.03
C ASN A 31 -8.52 -31.16 -0.31
N ASN A 32 -8.20 -31.61 -1.49
CA ASN A 32 -6.84 -31.63 -2.01
C ASN A 32 -6.72 -30.60 -3.14
N ARG A 33 -5.92 -29.55 -2.91
CA ARG A 33 -5.71 -28.47 -3.86
C ARG A 33 -4.23 -28.29 -4.15
N ARG A 34 -3.93 -27.86 -5.36
CA ARG A 34 -2.57 -27.75 -5.85
C ARG A 34 -2.42 -26.48 -6.70
N PRO A 35 -2.19 -25.33 -6.04
CA PRO A 35 -1.90 -24.07 -6.73
C PRO A 35 -0.67 -24.19 -7.63
N ASP A 36 -0.64 -23.44 -8.73
CA ASP A 36 0.41 -23.55 -9.72
C ASP A 36 1.76 -23.11 -9.15
N ILE A 37 1.81 -21.95 -8.49
CA ILE A 37 3.04 -21.42 -7.87
C ILE A 37 2.71 -20.81 -6.51
N ILE A 38 3.55 -21.13 -5.53
CA ILE A 38 3.58 -20.42 -4.24
C ILE A 38 4.99 -19.90 -4.00
N LEU A 39 5.08 -18.62 -3.63
CA LEU A 39 6.32 -18.01 -3.17
C LEU A 39 6.31 -17.94 -1.65
N PHE A 40 7.29 -18.60 -1.07
CA PHE A 40 7.57 -18.60 0.36
C PHE A 40 8.70 -17.63 0.68
N ILE A 41 8.55 -16.90 1.78
CA ILE A 41 9.64 -16.13 2.37
C ILE A 41 9.80 -16.62 3.82
N ASN A 42 10.96 -17.14 4.16
CA ASN A 42 11.25 -17.73 5.48
C ASN A 42 10.19 -18.76 5.91
N GLY A 43 9.69 -19.57 4.98
CA GLY A 43 8.67 -20.58 5.22
C GLY A 43 7.22 -20.07 5.23
N LEU A 44 6.98 -18.78 5.11
CA LEU A 44 5.62 -18.20 5.05
C LEU A 44 5.11 -18.17 3.60
N PRO A 45 3.95 -18.75 3.27
CA PRO A 45 3.35 -18.75 1.92
C PRO A 45 2.70 -17.39 1.63
N LEU A 46 3.51 -16.41 1.20
CA LEU A 46 3.07 -15.02 1.07
C LEU A 46 2.42 -14.70 -0.26
N VAL A 47 2.82 -15.38 -1.35
CA VAL A 47 2.28 -15.11 -2.67
C VAL A 47 1.78 -16.42 -3.30
N LEU A 48 0.55 -16.38 -3.80
CA LEU A 48 -0.03 -17.45 -4.59
C LEU A 48 -0.23 -16.96 -6.02
N MET A 49 0.19 -17.77 -7.01
CA MET A 49 0.03 -17.45 -8.42
C MET A 49 -0.74 -18.58 -9.11
N GLU A 50 -1.77 -18.23 -9.84
CA GLU A 50 -2.54 -19.12 -10.68
C GLU A 50 -2.30 -18.78 -12.15
N LEU A 51 -1.89 -19.77 -12.92
CA LEU A 51 -1.48 -19.61 -14.30
C LEU A 51 -2.49 -20.28 -15.24
N LYS A 52 -2.76 -19.67 -16.37
CA LYS A 52 -3.61 -20.23 -17.43
C LYS A 52 -2.87 -20.24 -18.75
N SER A 53 -3.20 -21.22 -19.59
CA SER A 53 -2.63 -21.28 -20.95
C SER A 53 -3.19 -20.16 -21.81
N PRO A 54 -2.37 -19.42 -22.57
CA PRO A 54 -2.80 -18.36 -23.46
C PRO A 54 -3.57 -18.88 -24.69
N SER A 55 -3.58 -20.21 -24.92
CA SER A 55 -4.21 -20.84 -26.10
C SER A 55 -5.72 -21.03 -26.00
N LYS A 56 -6.34 -20.65 -24.89
CA LYS A 56 -7.80 -20.76 -24.69
C LYS A 56 -8.36 -19.37 -24.45
N ASP A 57 -9.12 -18.88 -25.41
CA ASP A 57 -9.96 -17.68 -25.43
C ASP A 57 -9.98 -16.77 -24.17
N GLU A 58 -10.30 -15.50 -24.36
CA GLU A 58 -10.40 -14.31 -23.46
C GLU A 58 -10.75 -14.52 -21.96
N VAL A 59 -10.97 -15.76 -21.52
CA VAL A 59 -11.48 -16.15 -20.20
C VAL A 59 -10.35 -16.54 -19.21
N GLY A 60 -9.07 -16.46 -19.63
CA GLY A 60 -7.93 -16.97 -18.84
C GLY A 60 -7.81 -16.33 -17.46
N ALA A 61 -7.79 -15.01 -17.40
CA ALA A 61 -7.62 -14.27 -16.13
C ALA A 61 -8.83 -14.42 -15.19
N GLU A 62 -10.05 -14.46 -15.71
CA GLU A 62 -11.24 -14.70 -14.89
C GLU A 62 -11.28 -16.12 -14.33
N ASN A 63 -10.87 -17.11 -15.12
CA ASN A 63 -10.76 -18.49 -14.65
C ASN A 63 -9.69 -18.63 -13.57
N ALA A 64 -8.54 -17.97 -13.71
CA ALA A 64 -7.51 -17.94 -12.68
C ALA A 64 -8.03 -17.31 -11.38
N TYR A 65 -8.75 -16.19 -11.48
CA TYR A 65 -9.38 -15.54 -10.35
C TYR A 65 -10.39 -16.46 -9.65
N ASN A 66 -11.30 -17.09 -10.39
CA ASN A 66 -12.30 -18.00 -9.85
C ASN A 66 -11.63 -19.22 -9.18
N GLN A 67 -10.53 -19.71 -9.73
CA GLN A 67 -9.76 -20.79 -9.12
C GLN A 67 -9.17 -20.38 -7.77
N ILE A 68 -8.61 -19.18 -7.65
CA ILE A 68 -8.14 -18.64 -6.37
C ILE A 68 -9.31 -18.52 -5.37
N ARG A 69 -10.49 -18.08 -5.80
CA ARG A 69 -11.69 -18.01 -4.94
C ARG A 69 -12.10 -19.39 -4.42
N ASN A 70 -12.00 -20.43 -5.24
CA ASN A 70 -12.23 -21.80 -4.83
C ASN A 70 -11.20 -22.27 -3.80
N TYR A 71 -9.90 -21.96 -3.99
CA TYR A 71 -8.86 -22.30 -3.02
C TYR A 71 -9.12 -21.64 -1.66
N ILE A 72 -9.48 -20.35 -1.63
CA ILE A 72 -9.82 -19.63 -0.37
C ILE A 72 -10.95 -20.34 0.38
N LYS A 73 -11.92 -20.91 -0.33
CA LYS A 73 -13.02 -21.66 0.26
C LYS A 73 -12.59 -23.04 0.75
N ASP A 74 -11.82 -23.76 -0.05
CA ASP A 74 -11.53 -25.20 0.14
C ASP A 74 -10.35 -25.44 1.09
N ILE A 75 -9.37 -24.54 1.10
CA ILE A 75 -8.13 -24.63 1.88
C ILE A 75 -7.80 -23.26 2.54
N PRO A 76 -8.71 -22.75 3.39
CA PRO A 76 -8.59 -21.38 3.94
C PRO A 76 -7.33 -21.15 4.77
N SER A 77 -6.79 -22.15 5.45
CA SER A 77 -5.61 -21.97 6.31
C SER A 77 -4.34 -21.62 5.53
N MET A 78 -4.26 -22.01 4.25
CA MET A 78 -3.17 -21.62 3.37
C MET A 78 -3.10 -20.09 3.17
N PHE A 79 -4.23 -19.40 3.29
CA PHE A 79 -4.34 -17.97 3.07
C PHE A 79 -4.15 -17.11 4.32
N TYR A 80 -3.90 -17.71 5.49
CA TYR A 80 -3.70 -16.95 6.74
C TYR A 80 -2.54 -15.95 6.65
N TYR A 81 -1.49 -16.32 5.93
CA TYR A 81 -0.32 -15.46 5.71
C TYR A 81 -0.27 -14.85 4.31
N ASN A 82 -1.22 -15.20 3.43
CA ASN A 82 -1.19 -14.71 2.05
C ASN A 82 -1.26 -13.19 2.00
N ALA A 83 -0.30 -12.58 1.33
CA ALA A 83 -0.22 -11.15 1.11
C ALA A 83 -0.72 -10.76 -0.28
N ILE A 84 -0.36 -11.54 -1.31
CA ILE A 84 -0.58 -11.22 -2.72
C ILE A 84 -1.09 -12.46 -3.44
N CYS A 85 -2.12 -12.27 -4.28
CA CYS A 85 -2.58 -13.22 -5.27
C CYS A 85 -2.25 -12.71 -6.67
N VAL A 86 -1.73 -13.59 -7.53
CA VAL A 86 -1.41 -13.27 -8.93
C VAL A 86 -2.24 -14.15 -9.85
N ILE A 87 -2.78 -13.55 -10.89
CA ILE A 87 -3.42 -14.22 -12.03
C ILE A 87 -2.62 -13.93 -13.28
N SER A 88 -2.28 -14.95 -14.05
CA SER A 88 -1.45 -14.81 -15.25
C SER A 88 -1.86 -15.81 -16.34
N ASP A 89 -1.84 -15.33 -17.60
CA ASP A 89 -2.00 -16.13 -18.81
C ASP A 89 -0.93 -15.81 -19.87
N LEU A 90 0.24 -15.30 -19.45
CA LEU A 90 1.32 -14.73 -20.25
C LEU A 90 1.02 -13.34 -20.83
N SER A 91 -0.16 -13.12 -21.39
CA SER A 91 -0.57 -11.82 -21.95
C SER A 91 -1.13 -10.88 -20.88
N THR A 92 -1.84 -11.44 -19.92
CA THR A 92 -2.42 -10.72 -18.77
C THR A 92 -1.72 -11.14 -17.50
N ASN A 93 -1.09 -10.18 -16.81
CA ASN A 93 -0.41 -10.42 -15.55
C ASN A 93 -0.89 -9.40 -14.54
N LYS A 94 -1.64 -9.84 -13.53
CA LYS A 94 -2.27 -8.95 -12.54
C LYS A 94 -2.09 -9.47 -11.13
N ALA A 95 -1.92 -8.55 -10.19
CA ALA A 95 -1.84 -8.84 -8.77
C ALA A 95 -2.98 -8.17 -7.98
N GLY A 96 -3.44 -8.85 -6.98
CA GLY A 96 -4.45 -8.38 -6.04
C GLY A 96 -4.31 -9.06 -4.68
N THR A 97 -5.35 -9.02 -3.88
CA THR A 97 -5.39 -9.64 -2.55
C THR A 97 -6.55 -10.63 -2.44
N ILE A 98 -6.58 -11.40 -1.37
CA ILE A 98 -7.68 -12.33 -1.08
C ILE A 98 -9.06 -11.66 -0.95
N THR A 99 -9.10 -10.36 -0.70
CA THR A 99 -10.34 -9.58 -0.59
C THR A 99 -10.66 -8.76 -1.84
N SER A 100 -9.75 -8.76 -2.84
CA SER A 100 -9.94 -8.02 -4.08
C SER A 100 -11.01 -8.67 -4.98
N GLY A 101 -11.92 -7.86 -5.55
CA GLY A 101 -12.66 -8.26 -6.74
C GLY A 101 -11.73 -8.32 -7.97
N LEU A 102 -12.17 -8.96 -9.05
CA LEU A 102 -11.37 -9.06 -10.28
C LEU A 102 -10.97 -7.67 -10.83
N ASP A 103 -11.86 -6.68 -10.71
CA ASP A 103 -11.64 -5.28 -11.11
C ASP A 103 -10.50 -4.59 -10.32
N ARG A 104 -10.09 -5.16 -9.20
CA ARG A 104 -9.03 -4.67 -8.34
C ARG A 104 -7.69 -5.41 -8.51
N PHE A 105 -7.66 -6.41 -9.38
CA PHE A 105 -6.40 -7.00 -9.80
C PHE A 105 -5.75 -6.10 -10.84
N MET A 106 -4.55 -5.62 -10.53
CA MET A 106 -3.84 -4.60 -11.31
C MET A 106 -2.58 -5.14 -11.93
N GLU A 107 -2.29 -4.67 -13.14
CA GLU A 107 -1.03 -4.88 -13.82
C GLU A 107 0.10 -4.11 -13.15
N TRP A 108 1.35 -4.52 -13.41
CA TRP A 108 2.54 -3.77 -13.03
C TRP A 108 3.29 -3.38 -14.31
N LYS A 109 3.28 -2.08 -14.65
CA LYS A 109 3.63 -1.60 -16.00
C LYS A 109 5.02 -1.00 -16.14
N THR A 110 5.87 -1.07 -15.12
CA THR A 110 7.22 -0.54 -15.19
C THR A 110 8.14 -1.28 -14.22
N LYS A 111 9.42 -1.43 -14.60
CA LYS A 111 10.43 -2.08 -13.75
C LYS A 111 11.06 -1.12 -12.75
N ASP A 112 11.09 0.17 -13.03
CA ASP A 112 11.86 1.20 -12.31
C ASP A 112 11.09 2.47 -11.99
N GLY A 113 9.84 2.59 -12.48
CA GLY A 113 9.01 3.79 -12.32
C GLY A 113 9.13 4.79 -13.46
N ASP A 114 9.82 4.43 -14.52
CA ASP A 114 9.76 5.17 -15.78
C ASP A 114 8.45 4.84 -16.51
N TYR A 115 7.67 5.88 -16.80
CA TYR A 115 6.35 5.75 -17.43
C TYR A 115 6.38 5.97 -18.94
N GLU A 116 7.48 6.37 -19.52
CA GLU A 116 7.59 6.65 -20.97
C GLU A 116 7.48 5.37 -21.80
N ASN A 117 7.85 4.24 -21.24
CA ASN A 117 7.86 2.93 -21.92
C ASN A 117 6.76 1.96 -21.44
N THR A 118 5.67 2.44 -20.87
CA THR A 118 4.63 1.61 -20.25
C THR A 118 3.54 1.12 -21.19
N ALA A 119 3.76 1.01 -22.47
CA ALA A 119 2.71 0.78 -23.46
C ALA A 119 1.87 -0.50 -23.22
N TYR A 120 2.48 -1.57 -22.71
CA TYR A 120 1.80 -2.83 -22.34
C TYR A 120 2.50 -3.51 -21.18
N ALA A 121 1.73 -4.08 -20.25
CA ALA A 121 2.24 -4.91 -19.17
C ALA A 121 2.73 -6.25 -19.73
N GLN A 122 4.01 -6.32 -20.05
CA GLN A 122 4.67 -7.55 -20.47
C GLN A 122 4.92 -8.44 -19.26
N PHE A 123 4.99 -9.75 -19.49
CA PHE A 123 5.30 -10.75 -18.47
C PHE A 123 6.56 -10.36 -17.66
N ASP A 124 7.67 -10.12 -18.33
CA ASP A 124 8.93 -9.74 -17.68
C ASP A 124 8.80 -8.44 -16.87
N THR A 125 8.10 -7.44 -17.40
CA THR A 125 7.89 -6.17 -16.71
C THR A 125 7.09 -6.35 -15.42
N PHE A 126 6.08 -7.21 -15.44
CA PHE A 126 5.30 -7.53 -14.25
C PHE A 126 6.15 -8.21 -13.17
N TYR A 127 6.85 -9.29 -13.54
CA TYR A 127 7.60 -10.08 -12.56
C TYR A 127 8.87 -9.37 -12.09
N GLU A 128 9.67 -8.83 -12.96
CA GLU A 128 10.87 -8.08 -12.58
C GLU A 128 10.51 -6.75 -11.87
N GLY A 129 9.40 -6.14 -12.29
CA GLY A 129 8.92 -4.90 -11.68
C GLY A 129 8.38 -5.09 -10.28
N MET A 130 7.61 -6.14 -9.99
CA MET A 130 6.96 -6.33 -8.70
C MET A 130 7.73 -7.25 -7.76
N PHE A 131 8.36 -8.31 -8.30
CA PHE A 131 8.94 -9.40 -7.51
C PHE A 131 10.46 -9.34 -7.36
N GLN A 132 11.11 -8.25 -7.75
CA GLN A 132 12.48 -7.97 -7.33
C GLN A 132 12.53 -7.99 -5.79
N LYS A 133 13.44 -8.80 -5.20
CA LYS A 133 13.43 -9.16 -3.78
C LYS A 133 13.25 -7.96 -2.84
N ALA A 134 14.08 -6.94 -2.98
CA ALA A 134 14.01 -5.75 -2.11
C ALA A 134 12.69 -4.99 -2.28
N ARG A 135 12.18 -4.90 -3.52
CA ARG A 135 10.89 -4.24 -3.79
C ARG A 135 9.72 -5.05 -3.26
N LEU A 136 9.75 -6.36 -3.41
CA LEU A 136 8.71 -7.24 -2.84
C LEU A 136 8.64 -7.07 -1.32
N LEU A 137 9.79 -7.08 -0.63
CA LEU A 137 9.85 -6.84 0.81
C LEU A 137 9.29 -5.46 1.19
N ASP A 138 9.61 -4.45 0.40
CA ASP A 138 9.09 -3.11 0.61
C ASP A 138 7.57 -3.03 0.40
N ILE A 139 7.05 -3.70 -0.64
CA ILE A 139 5.61 -3.81 -0.88
C ILE A 139 4.92 -4.50 0.31
N LEU A 140 5.46 -5.62 0.77
CA LEU A 140 4.92 -6.37 1.91
C LEU A 140 4.90 -5.55 3.20
N LYS A 141 5.93 -4.75 3.45
CA LYS A 141 6.04 -3.91 4.64
C LYS A 141 5.15 -2.67 4.59
N ASN A 142 5.13 -1.97 3.45
CA ASN A 142 4.72 -0.58 3.39
C ASN A 142 3.56 -0.30 2.42
N PHE A 143 3.21 -1.23 1.53
CA PHE A 143 2.26 -1.00 0.46
C PHE A 143 1.10 -2.01 0.40
N ILE A 144 0.89 -2.72 1.51
CA ILE A 144 -0.31 -3.52 1.78
C ILE A 144 -0.94 -3.01 3.06
N LEU A 145 -2.21 -2.66 3.02
CA LEU A 145 -2.94 -2.17 4.18
C LEU A 145 -4.29 -2.87 4.34
N PHE A 146 -4.84 -2.78 5.54
CA PHE A 146 -6.22 -3.15 5.82
C PHE A 146 -7.05 -1.87 6.01
N SER A 147 -8.18 -1.79 5.33
CA SER A 147 -9.14 -0.70 5.43
C SER A 147 -10.50 -1.26 5.86
N GLY A 148 -11.14 -0.63 6.82
CA GLY A 148 -12.46 -1.02 7.29
C GLY A 148 -12.76 -0.58 8.72
N ASP A 149 -13.95 -0.90 9.17
CA ASP A 149 -14.46 -0.59 10.52
C ASP A 149 -14.16 -1.70 11.58
N GLY A 150 -13.33 -2.67 11.22
CA GLY A 150 -12.94 -3.79 12.09
C GLY A 150 -13.78 -5.06 11.95
N GLN A 151 -14.98 -5.02 11.35
CA GLN A 151 -15.82 -6.22 11.20
C GLN A 151 -15.43 -7.05 9.97
N LYS A 152 -15.17 -6.41 8.83
CA LYS A 152 -14.74 -7.07 7.59
C LYS A 152 -13.65 -6.22 6.90
N PRO A 153 -12.42 -6.28 7.38
CA PRO A 153 -11.36 -5.49 6.80
C PRO A 153 -11.08 -5.93 5.35
N ILE A 154 -10.91 -4.95 4.48
CA ILE A 154 -10.49 -5.15 3.09
C ILE A 154 -8.98 -5.00 3.04
N LYS A 155 -8.27 -6.02 2.56
CA LYS A 155 -6.84 -5.95 2.28
C LYS A 155 -6.62 -5.26 0.94
N ILE A 156 -5.82 -4.21 0.92
CA ILE A 156 -5.55 -3.39 -0.27
C ILE A 156 -4.05 -3.46 -0.57
N LEU A 157 -3.74 -3.79 -1.82
CA LEU A 157 -2.40 -3.73 -2.40
C LEU A 157 -2.28 -2.46 -3.22
N ALA A 158 -1.19 -1.71 -3.05
CA ALA A 158 -0.91 -0.54 -3.87
C ALA A 158 -0.64 -0.92 -5.34
N GLY A 159 -1.14 -0.13 -6.27
CA GLY A 159 -0.74 -0.23 -7.67
C GLY A 159 0.68 0.30 -7.91
N TYR A 160 1.30 -0.11 -9.04
CA TYR A 160 2.66 0.32 -9.39
C TYR A 160 2.81 1.85 -9.40
N HIS A 161 1.82 2.56 -9.93
CA HIS A 161 1.82 4.02 -9.99
C HIS A 161 1.78 4.66 -8.60
N GLN A 162 1.08 4.06 -7.64
CA GLN A 162 1.07 4.51 -6.25
C GLN A 162 2.42 4.23 -5.58
N TYR A 163 2.95 3.03 -5.76
CA TYR A 163 4.25 2.62 -5.22
C TYR A 163 5.36 3.60 -5.62
N PHE A 164 5.60 3.76 -6.92
CA PHE A 164 6.69 4.59 -7.41
C PHE A 164 6.51 6.08 -7.10
N ALA A 165 5.27 6.59 -7.24
CA ALA A 165 5.00 7.99 -6.93
C ALA A 165 5.19 8.32 -5.45
N VAL A 166 4.73 7.44 -4.55
CA VAL A 166 4.92 7.62 -3.10
C VAL A 166 6.40 7.53 -2.74
N ARG A 167 7.15 6.57 -3.28
CA ARG A 167 8.61 6.48 -3.05
C ARG A 167 9.33 7.72 -3.52
N LYS A 168 9.02 8.22 -4.71
CA LYS A 168 9.58 9.48 -5.24
C LYS A 168 9.22 10.68 -4.35
N ALA A 169 7.99 10.74 -3.86
CA ALA A 169 7.54 11.79 -2.96
C ALA A 169 8.29 11.77 -1.62
N ILE A 170 8.55 10.60 -1.05
CA ILE A 170 9.34 10.46 0.19
C ILE A 170 10.77 10.97 -0.01
N GLU A 171 11.43 10.62 -1.10
CA GLU A 171 12.79 11.12 -1.38
C GLU A 171 12.79 12.64 -1.58
N LYS A 172 11.78 13.20 -2.24
CA LYS A 172 11.64 14.66 -2.37
C LYS A 172 11.37 15.33 -1.02
N ALA A 173 10.56 14.73 -0.16
CA ALA A 173 10.32 15.25 1.20
C ALA A 173 11.63 15.30 2.02
N LYS A 174 12.44 14.23 1.99
CA LYS A 174 13.75 14.21 2.66
C LYS A 174 14.69 15.33 2.17
N ILE A 175 14.66 15.64 0.87
CA ILE A 175 15.45 16.75 0.30
C ILE A 175 14.87 18.09 0.76
N ALA A 176 13.54 18.25 0.70
CA ALA A 176 12.84 19.47 1.07
C ALA A 176 13.14 19.90 2.51
N THR A 177 13.19 18.95 3.46
CA THR A 177 13.54 19.28 4.86
C THR A 177 14.93 19.88 5.04
N LYS A 178 15.82 19.69 4.07
CA LYS A 178 17.22 20.20 4.08
C LYS A 178 17.42 21.44 3.20
N THR A 179 16.36 21.86 2.49
CA THR A 179 16.42 22.96 1.54
C THR A 179 15.33 24.01 1.84
N ASP A 180 14.40 24.21 0.93
CA ASP A 180 13.39 25.27 0.99
C ASP A 180 12.04 24.83 1.57
N GLY A 181 11.92 23.60 2.03
CA GLY A 181 10.69 23.05 2.58
C GLY A 181 9.65 22.61 1.54
N LYS A 182 9.93 22.72 0.23
CA LYS A 182 8.97 22.41 -0.84
C LYS A 182 9.11 21.00 -1.35
N GLY A 183 8.17 20.13 -0.96
CA GLY A 183 8.17 18.71 -1.35
C GLY A 183 7.84 18.47 -2.82
N GLY A 184 7.02 19.31 -3.45
CA GLY A 184 6.63 19.20 -4.84
C GLY A 184 5.13 18.99 -5.06
N VAL A 185 4.76 18.58 -6.27
CA VAL A 185 3.38 18.32 -6.68
C VAL A 185 3.23 16.86 -7.06
N PHE A 186 2.20 16.22 -6.50
CA PHE A 186 1.80 14.85 -6.83
C PHE A 186 0.53 14.91 -7.70
N TRP A 187 0.67 14.54 -8.97
CA TRP A 187 -0.45 14.55 -9.90
C TRP A 187 -0.73 13.15 -10.44
N HIS A 188 -1.97 12.71 -10.31
CA HIS A 188 -2.50 11.49 -10.91
C HIS A 188 -3.90 11.75 -11.48
N THR A 189 -4.33 10.96 -12.45
CA THR A 189 -5.68 11.04 -13.02
C THR A 189 -6.76 10.82 -11.96
N GLN A 190 -7.96 11.31 -12.23
CA GLN A 190 -9.12 11.03 -11.38
C GLN A 190 -9.40 9.52 -11.33
N GLY A 191 -9.75 9.00 -10.17
CA GLY A 191 -10.02 7.56 -9.98
C GLY A 191 -8.78 6.69 -9.77
N SER A 192 -7.56 7.22 -9.85
CA SER A 192 -6.30 6.46 -9.66
C SER A 192 -5.98 6.08 -8.21
N GLY A 193 -6.86 6.39 -7.25
CA GLY A 193 -6.62 6.08 -5.83
C GLY A 193 -5.70 7.07 -5.11
N LYS A 194 -5.72 8.36 -5.48
CA LYS A 194 -4.91 9.41 -4.81
C LYS A 194 -5.03 9.42 -3.29
N SER A 195 -6.24 9.24 -2.75
CA SER A 195 -6.46 9.20 -1.30
C SER A 195 -5.71 8.06 -0.62
N LEU A 196 -5.64 6.89 -1.25
CA LEU A 196 -4.82 5.77 -0.75
C LEU A 196 -3.32 6.05 -0.90
N SER A 197 -2.90 6.72 -1.99
CA SER A 197 -1.50 7.17 -2.12
C SER A 197 -1.11 8.12 -0.98
N MET A 198 -2.01 9.01 -0.56
CA MET A 198 -1.79 9.89 0.60
C MET A 198 -1.67 9.10 1.91
N VAL A 199 -2.45 8.03 2.09
CA VAL A 199 -2.34 7.14 3.27
C VAL A 199 -0.96 6.45 3.28
N PHE A 200 -0.53 5.87 2.17
CA PHE A 200 0.81 5.25 2.04
C PHE A 200 1.92 6.29 2.27
N TYR A 201 1.78 7.48 1.72
CA TYR A 201 2.73 8.56 1.90
C TYR A 201 2.82 8.99 3.36
N ALA A 202 1.68 9.22 4.03
CA ALA A 202 1.63 9.58 5.45
C ALA A 202 2.27 8.50 6.35
N HIS A 203 2.03 7.21 6.05
CA HIS A 203 2.67 6.11 6.76
C HIS A 203 4.20 6.16 6.63
N LEU A 204 4.70 6.33 5.42
CA LEU A 204 6.15 6.35 5.15
C LEU A 204 6.83 7.63 5.65
N LEU A 205 6.15 8.76 5.67
CA LEU A 205 6.68 10.02 6.22
C LEU A 205 7.06 9.87 7.69
N GLN A 206 6.31 9.11 8.47
CA GLN A 206 6.57 8.92 9.89
C GLN A 206 7.93 8.24 10.15
N GLU A 207 8.25 7.21 9.34
CA GLU A 207 9.56 6.55 9.43
C GLU A 207 10.67 7.44 8.80
N ALA A 208 10.37 8.12 7.69
CA ALA A 208 11.36 8.87 6.91
C ALA A 208 11.81 10.19 7.54
N LEU A 209 10.94 10.85 8.33
CA LEU A 209 11.15 12.18 8.91
C LEU A 209 11.02 12.19 10.45
N ASP A 210 11.23 11.06 11.09
CA ASP A 210 11.19 10.91 12.55
C ASP A 210 9.87 11.42 13.17
N SER A 211 8.77 10.82 12.74
CA SER A 211 7.42 11.07 13.27
C SER A 211 6.97 12.53 13.20
N PRO A 212 6.94 13.18 12.03
CA PRO A 212 6.46 14.55 11.89
C PRO A 212 4.97 14.64 12.21
N THR A 213 4.50 15.84 12.54
CA THR A 213 3.07 16.13 12.49
C THR A 213 2.66 16.34 11.04
N ILE A 214 1.67 15.61 10.56
CA ILE A 214 1.15 15.72 9.19
C ILE A 214 -0.14 16.52 9.23
N VAL A 215 -0.21 17.58 8.45
CA VAL A 215 -1.42 18.40 8.28
C VAL A 215 -1.96 18.16 6.87
N VAL A 216 -3.14 17.58 6.78
CA VAL A 216 -3.86 17.41 5.52
C VAL A 216 -4.82 18.58 5.36
N MET A 217 -4.51 19.47 4.42
CA MET A 217 -5.29 20.67 4.17
C MET A 217 -6.08 20.56 2.87
N THR A 218 -7.37 20.83 2.93
CA THR A 218 -8.28 20.82 1.78
C THR A 218 -8.92 22.19 1.57
N ASP A 219 -9.40 22.44 0.38
CA ASP A 219 -10.16 23.66 0.04
C ASP A 219 -11.66 23.55 0.36
N ARG A 220 -12.19 22.32 0.52
CA ARG A 220 -13.62 22.03 0.68
C ARG A 220 -13.88 21.11 1.87
N ILE A 221 -14.99 21.34 2.55
CA ILE A 221 -15.40 20.54 3.72
C ILE A 221 -15.75 19.10 3.32
N ASP A 222 -16.51 18.92 2.24
CA ASP A 222 -16.89 17.59 1.76
C ASP A 222 -15.68 16.73 1.36
N LEU A 223 -14.64 17.34 0.79
CA LEU A 223 -13.38 16.66 0.48
C LEU A 223 -12.58 16.34 1.75
N ASP A 224 -12.58 17.21 2.73
CA ASP A 224 -11.97 17.00 4.04
C ASP A 224 -12.60 15.76 4.71
N ASP A 225 -13.92 15.68 4.75
CA ASP A 225 -14.67 14.56 5.34
C ASP A 225 -14.39 13.23 4.63
N GLN A 226 -14.31 13.23 3.28
CA GLN A 226 -14.00 12.05 2.50
C GLN A 226 -12.57 11.53 2.77
N LEU A 227 -11.60 12.42 2.77
CA LEU A 227 -10.20 12.07 3.03
C LEU A 227 -10.01 11.63 4.48
N TYR A 228 -10.60 12.37 5.44
CA TYR A 228 -10.58 11.99 6.85
C TYR A 228 -11.14 10.57 7.06
N THR A 229 -12.31 10.28 6.49
CA THR A 229 -12.95 8.96 6.58
C THR A 229 -12.04 7.86 6.00
N GLN A 230 -11.38 8.12 4.86
CA GLN A 230 -10.45 7.16 4.26
C GLN A 230 -9.24 6.90 5.18
N PHE A 231 -8.67 7.94 5.78
CA PHE A 231 -7.57 7.80 6.72
C PHE A 231 -7.99 7.11 8.02
N ALA A 232 -9.16 7.43 8.55
CA ALA A 232 -9.70 6.80 9.75
C ALA A 232 -9.90 5.29 9.58
N ARG A 233 -10.36 4.83 8.41
CA ARG A 233 -10.48 3.41 8.06
C ARG A 233 -9.12 2.71 7.96
N CYS A 234 -8.03 3.45 7.79
CA CYS A 234 -6.66 2.94 7.71
C CYS A 234 -5.86 3.22 9.00
N ALA A 235 -6.50 3.64 10.10
CA ALA A 235 -5.83 4.00 11.35
C ALA A 235 -4.89 2.89 11.90
N PRO A 236 -5.21 1.58 11.82
CA PRO A 236 -4.29 0.52 12.24
C PRO A 236 -2.98 0.50 11.43
N PHE A 237 -3.06 0.75 10.12
CA PHE A 237 -1.89 0.85 9.25
C PHE A 237 -1.05 2.11 9.55
N LEU A 238 -1.71 3.23 9.79
CA LEU A 238 -1.08 4.49 10.17
C LEU A 238 -0.53 4.47 11.61
N ARG A 239 -0.92 3.48 12.43
CA ARG A 239 -0.59 3.37 13.86
C ARG A 239 -0.98 4.59 14.69
N GLN A 240 -1.96 5.34 14.21
CA GLN A 240 -2.52 6.50 14.89
C GLN A 240 -3.89 6.83 14.34
N THR A 241 -4.71 7.46 15.15
CA THR A 241 -6.03 7.94 14.74
C THR A 241 -5.89 9.38 14.23
N PRO A 242 -6.29 9.67 12.99
CA PRO A 242 -6.34 11.02 12.49
C PRO A 242 -7.37 11.84 13.30
N VAL A 243 -7.16 13.15 13.38
CA VAL A 243 -8.08 14.07 14.03
C VAL A 243 -8.46 15.19 13.05
N GLN A 244 -9.69 15.68 13.17
CA GLN A 244 -10.20 16.76 12.33
C GLN A 244 -10.31 18.04 13.17
N ALA A 245 -9.67 19.12 12.71
CA ALA A 245 -9.76 20.41 13.39
C ALA A 245 -11.15 21.00 13.20
N THR A 246 -11.82 21.37 14.27
CA THR A 246 -13.19 21.91 14.25
C THR A 246 -13.21 23.43 14.08
N SER A 247 -12.18 24.13 14.57
CA SER A 247 -12.04 25.60 14.47
C SER A 247 -10.56 25.98 14.31
N LYS A 248 -10.29 27.27 14.09
CA LYS A 248 -8.95 27.83 14.07
C LYS A 248 -8.23 27.66 15.41
N GLU A 249 -8.93 27.97 16.52
CA GLU A 249 -8.41 27.83 17.88
C GLU A 249 -8.12 26.34 18.19
N ASN A 250 -8.97 25.44 17.71
CA ASN A 250 -8.76 23.99 17.86
C ASN A 250 -7.54 23.54 17.05
N LEU A 251 -7.35 24.05 15.81
CA LEU A 251 -6.18 23.76 15.00
C LEU A 251 -4.88 24.19 15.72
N SER A 252 -4.85 25.43 16.25
CA SER A 252 -3.69 25.92 17.00
C SER A 252 -3.38 25.03 18.21
N LYS A 253 -4.39 24.66 19.01
CA LYS A 253 -4.22 23.73 20.13
C LYS A 253 -3.71 22.36 19.71
N LEU A 254 -4.19 21.82 18.58
CA LEU A 254 -3.74 20.52 18.05
C LEU A 254 -2.28 20.58 17.59
N LEU A 255 -1.81 21.73 17.11
CA LEU A 255 -0.42 21.93 16.71
C LEU A 255 0.49 22.18 17.92
N ASP A 256 0.10 23.07 18.84
CA ASP A 256 0.91 23.46 20.01
C ASP A 256 0.95 22.38 21.08
N GLY A 257 -0.11 21.58 21.23
CA GLY A 257 -0.21 20.50 22.20
C GLY A 257 0.60 19.24 21.86
N ARG A 258 1.45 19.27 20.82
CA ARG A 258 2.24 18.12 20.36
C ARG A 258 3.69 18.52 20.13
N GLU A 259 4.59 17.65 20.53
CA GLU A 259 6.02 17.76 20.17
C GLU A 259 6.34 17.05 18.86
N ALA A 260 5.65 15.94 18.57
CA ALA A 260 5.85 15.10 17.38
C ALA A 260 4.56 14.33 17.04
N ASN A 261 4.57 13.66 15.89
CA ASN A 261 3.50 12.76 15.43
C ASN A 261 2.14 13.45 15.22
N GLY A 262 1.15 12.71 14.81
CA GLY A 262 -0.22 13.17 14.58
C GLY A 262 -0.54 13.43 13.11
N ILE A 263 -1.78 13.14 12.74
CA ILE A 263 -2.37 13.47 11.44
C ILE A 263 -3.58 14.36 11.70
N ILE A 264 -3.52 15.59 11.24
CA ILE A 264 -4.54 16.62 11.49
C ILE A 264 -5.17 17.01 10.15
N PHE A 265 -6.48 16.86 10.07
CA PHE A 265 -7.28 17.33 8.93
C PHE A 265 -7.84 18.72 9.17
N THR A 266 -7.80 19.55 8.14
CA THR A 266 -8.29 20.91 8.23
C THR A 266 -8.63 21.49 6.85
N THR A 267 -9.51 22.45 6.81
CA THR A 267 -9.76 23.22 5.59
C THR A 267 -8.91 24.51 5.58
N MET A 268 -8.57 24.99 4.38
CA MET A 268 -7.79 26.21 4.19
C MET A 268 -8.42 27.44 4.84
N PHE A 269 -9.75 27.46 4.99
CA PHE A 269 -10.49 28.58 5.61
C PHE A 269 -10.23 28.74 7.12
N LYS A 270 -9.61 27.74 7.76
CA LYS A 270 -9.19 27.83 9.18
C LYS A 270 -7.81 28.49 9.33
N PHE A 271 -7.14 28.81 8.21
CA PHE A 271 -5.91 29.59 8.17
C PHE A 271 -6.24 31.02 7.79
N GLU A 272 -6.12 31.98 8.71
CA GLU A 272 -6.14 33.39 8.38
C GLU A 272 -4.72 33.91 8.19
N ARG A 273 -4.58 34.91 7.33
CA ARG A 273 -3.33 35.67 7.24
C ARG A 273 -3.13 36.41 8.55
N GLY A 274 -2.32 35.88 9.42
CA GLY A 274 -1.93 36.49 10.68
C GLY A 274 -0.47 36.93 10.64
N GLU A 275 -0.09 37.82 11.51
CA GLU A 275 1.30 38.28 11.66
C GLU A 275 2.21 37.22 12.29
N LYS A 276 1.62 36.23 12.96
CA LYS A 276 2.37 35.15 13.63
C LYS A 276 2.06 33.79 13.03
N PRO A 277 3.08 32.89 12.89
CA PRO A 277 2.86 31.52 12.48
C PRO A 277 2.00 30.77 13.52
N LEU A 278 1.19 29.80 13.06
CA LEU A 278 0.38 28.96 13.95
C LEU A 278 1.24 28.04 14.84
N SER A 279 2.47 27.76 14.45
CA SER A 279 3.43 27.00 15.23
C SER A 279 4.85 27.36 14.79
N GLU A 280 5.78 27.41 15.74
CA GLU A 280 7.23 27.61 15.52
C GLU A 280 7.95 26.29 15.17
N ARG A 281 7.25 25.17 15.21
CA ARG A 281 7.81 23.84 14.99
C ARG A 281 8.21 23.64 13.54
N ARG A 282 9.36 22.95 13.33
CA ARG A 282 9.90 22.62 12.00
C ARG A 282 9.63 21.18 11.54
N ASN A 283 9.06 20.33 12.40
CA ASN A 283 8.72 18.95 12.09
C ASN A 283 7.22 18.80 11.72
N ILE A 284 6.70 19.75 10.95
CA ILE A 284 5.34 19.73 10.42
C ILE A 284 5.42 19.59 8.90
N VAL A 285 4.65 18.64 8.34
CA VAL A 285 4.47 18.44 6.90
C VAL A 285 3.02 18.80 6.55
N VAL A 286 2.83 19.68 5.57
CA VAL A 286 1.52 20.12 5.09
C VAL A 286 1.32 19.61 3.67
#